data_7f5945ff639ba6a423b2ee914f97fd6a
#
_entry.id   7f5945ff639ba6a423b2ee914f97fd6a
#
_cell.length_a   1.000
_cell.length_b   1.000
_cell.length_c   1.000
_cell.angle_alpha   90.00
_cell.angle_beta   90.00
_cell.angle_gamma   90.00
#
_symmetry.space_group_name_H-M   'P 1'
#
loop_
_entity.id
_entity.type
_entity.pdbx_description
1 polymer ?
#
loop_
_entity_poly.entity_id
_entity_poly.type
_entity_poly.pdbx_seq_one_letter_code
_entity_poly.pdbx_strand_id
1 'polypeptide(L)'
;LGDRWPEVDVRLEMLEEAVEVMRALWDGGLTSHHGRHYTVENARLYDLPEERPPVLVAAGGSKAVELAGRIGDGLVSLAPAEGLLERFDEAGGRGKPRYAEVNVCWAADEDEARRTAHRLWPIAGMKGQLSQELPVPSHFSQAAETVRVEDVVETVACGPDPGAHIENAKKFLDAGYDHIWFHQIGPDQEGFFGFYEREVLPRLR
;
A
#
# COMPACT_ATOMS: atom_id res chain seq x y z
N LEU A 1 10.87 1.22 18.84
CA LEU A 1 12.18 1.82 18.64
C LEU A 1 12.50 2.92 19.67
N GLY A 2 11.50 3.49 20.35
CA GLY A 2 11.69 4.45 21.42
C GLY A 2 11.68 5.92 21.02
N ASP A 3 11.75 6.22 19.73
CA ASP A 3 11.63 7.59 19.24
C ASP A 3 10.18 8.04 19.18
N ARG A 4 9.97 9.36 19.30
CA ARG A 4 8.66 9.97 19.12
C ARG A 4 8.22 9.81 17.66
N TRP A 5 6.97 9.39 17.43
CA TRP A 5 6.35 9.40 16.11
C TRP A 5 6.15 10.83 15.62
N PRO A 6 6.81 11.26 14.51
CA PRO A 6 6.73 12.63 14.05
C PRO A 6 5.36 12.96 13.45
N GLU A 7 5.03 14.24 13.40
CA GLU A 7 3.87 14.75 12.66
C GLU A 7 3.98 14.42 11.16
N VAL A 8 2.83 14.34 10.48
CA VAL A 8 2.75 13.90 9.07
C VAL A 8 3.70 14.69 8.15
N ASP A 9 3.74 16.01 8.29
CA ASP A 9 4.57 16.86 7.42
C ASP A 9 6.06 16.57 7.62
N VAL A 10 6.48 16.34 8.88
CA VAL A 10 7.86 15.94 9.19
C VAL A 10 8.19 14.55 8.62
N ARG A 11 7.26 13.59 8.70
CA ARG A 11 7.44 12.26 8.09
C ARG A 11 7.61 12.33 6.57
N LEU A 12 6.88 13.23 5.91
CA LEU A 12 7.01 13.43 4.47
C LEU A 12 8.35 14.09 4.11
N GLU A 13 8.82 15.08 4.87
CA GLU A 13 10.17 15.64 4.70
C GLU A 13 11.26 14.58 4.90
N MET A 14 11.12 13.73 5.93
CA MET A 14 12.03 12.61 6.16
C MET A 14 12.04 11.62 5.00
N LEU A 15 10.88 11.29 4.43
CA LEU A 15 10.80 10.40 3.28
C LEU A 15 11.49 10.99 2.05
N GLU A 16 11.28 12.27 1.77
CA GLU A 16 11.91 12.98 0.66
C GLU A 16 13.44 12.93 0.80
N GLU A 17 13.97 13.31 1.95
CA GLU A 17 15.40 13.28 2.25
C GLU A 17 15.98 11.84 2.22
N ALA A 18 15.22 10.85 2.73
CA ALA A 18 15.65 9.46 2.67
C ALA A 18 15.81 8.95 1.23
N VAL A 19 14.88 9.31 0.34
CA VAL A 19 14.95 8.94 -1.09
C VAL A 19 16.15 9.58 -1.76
N GLU A 20 16.46 10.85 -1.46
CA GLU A 20 17.68 11.52 -1.95
C GLU A 20 18.94 10.76 -1.53
N VAL A 21 19.06 10.41 -0.26
CA VAL A 21 20.19 9.66 0.28
C VAL A 21 20.31 8.29 -0.36
N MET A 22 19.20 7.55 -0.49
CA MET A 22 19.21 6.23 -1.14
C MET A 22 19.69 6.33 -2.59
N ARG A 23 19.21 7.32 -3.34
CA ARG A 23 19.61 7.52 -4.74
C ARG A 23 21.08 7.87 -4.85
N ALA A 24 21.58 8.75 -4.00
CA ALA A 24 23.02 9.10 -3.97
C ALA A 24 23.90 7.89 -3.66
N LEU A 25 23.46 6.99 -2.78
CA LEU A 25 24.19 5.76 -2.47
C LEU A 25 24.15 4.75 -3.64
N TRP A 26 23.03 4.66 -4.36
CA TRP A 26 22.91 3.79 -5.54
C TRP A 26 23.73 4.27 -6.76
N ASP A 27 24.03 5.56 -6.84
CA ASP A 27 24.90 6.09 -7.89
C ASP A 27 26.36 5.63 -7.70
N GLY A 28 26.68 5.04 -6.55
CA GLY A 28 28.00 4.51 -6.22
C GLY A 28 28.98 5.58 -5.75
N GLY A 29 30.17 5.13 -5.31
CA GLY A 29 31.16 6.04 -4.77
C GLY A 29 31.01 6.27 -3.26
N LEU A 30 31.79 7.23 -2.76
CA LEU A 30 31.77 7.64 -1.36
C LEU A 30 30.78 8.79 -1.20
N THR A 31 29.75 8.58 -0.40
CA THR A 31 28.64 9.51 -0.22
C THR A 31 28.63 10.08 1.20
N SER A 32 28.56 11.39 1.31
CA SER A 32 28.26 12.09 2.56
C SER A 32 27.07 13.00 2.36
N HIS A 33 26.16 13.03 3.34
CA HIS A 33 24.95 13.83 3.34
C HIS A 33 24.74 14.43 4.74
N HIS A 34 24.47 15.71 4.81
CA HIS A 34 24.17 16.42 6.04
C HIS A 34 22.86 17.17 5.88
N GLY A 35 21.77 16.44 6.01
CA GLY A 35 20.44 16.98 5.86
C GLY A 35 19.80 17.42 7.17
N ARG A 36 18.52 17.69 7.11
CA ARG A 36 17.73 18.08 8.29
C ARG A 36 17.40 16.89 9.18
N HIS A 37 17.18 15.72 8.57
CA HIS A 37 16.71 14.53 9.25
C HIS A 37 17.74 13.41 9.28
N TYR A 38 18.61 13.35 8.29
CA TYR A 38 19.61 12.30 8.16
C TYR A 38 21.03 12.86 8.02
N THR A 39 21.97 12.17 8.63
CA THR A 39 23.38 12.39 8.44
C THR A 39 24.03 11.10 7.99
N VAL A 40 24.74 11.15 6.87
CA VAL A 40 25.53 10.04 6.32
C VAL A 40 26.96 10.52 6.14
N GLU A 41 27.92 9.77 6.67
CA GLU A 41 29.33 10.12 6.62
C GLU A 41 30.13 9.04 5.90
N ASN A 42 30.74 9.40 4.78
CA ASN A 42 31.69 8.54 4.05
C ASN A 42 31.14 7.12 3.79
N ALA A 43 29.83 7.00 3.51
CA ALA A 43 29.18 5.73 3.25
C ALA A 43 29.36 5.30 1.80
N ARG A 44 29.41 3.98 1.57
CA ARG A 44 29.47 3.39 0.23
C ARG A 44 28.72 2.07 0.20
N LEU A 45 27.95 1.86 -0.85
CA LEU A 45 27.43 0.54 -1.21
C LEU A 45 28.48 -0.16 -2.10
N TYR A 46 28.89 -1.37 -1.71
CA TYR A 46 29.89 -2.15 -2.46
C TYR A 46 29.24 -3.06 -3.50
N ASP A 47 28.03 -3.54 -3.23
CA ASP A 47 27.23 -4.33 -4.14
C ASP A 47 26.09 -3.46 -4.69
N LEU A 48 26.24 -3.04 -5.94
CA LEU A 48 25.25 -2.23 -6.63
C LEU A 48 24.50 -3.06 -7.65
N PRO A 49 23.20 -2.85 -7.84
CA PRO A 49 22.46 -3.44 -8.94
C PRO A 49 22.97 -2.85 -10.28
N GLU A 50 22.86 -3.62 -11.35
CA GLU A 50 23.20 -3.14 -12.71
C GLU A 50 22.34 -1.95 -13.11
N GLU A 51 21.06 -2.00 -12.76
CA GLU A 51 20.11 -0.90 -12.93
C GLU A 51 19.60 -0.45 -11.57
N ARG A 52 19.48 0.86 -11.36
CA ARG A 52 18.94 1.41 -10.13
C ARG A 52 17.48 0.96 -9.94
N PRO A 53 17.12 0.38 -8.79
CA PRO A 53 15.76 -0.04 -8.54
C PRO A 53 14.80 1.18 -8.50
N PRO A 54 13.58 1.05 -9.03
CA PRO A 54 12.59 2.11 -8.94
C PRO A 54 12.12 2.30 -7.49
N VAL A 55 11.90 3.55 -7.10
CA VAL A 55 11.31 3.91 -5.82
C VAL A 55 9.81 4.08 -6.00
N LEU A 56 9.03 3.10 -5.56
CA LEU A 56 7.58 3.20 -5.51
C LEU A 56 7.18 3.77 -4.15
N VAL A 57 6.44 4.87 -4.16
CA VAL A 57 6.02 5.55 -2.93
C VAL A 57 4.60 5.16 -2.57
N ALA A 58 4.42 4.58 -1.39
CA ALA A 58 3.10 4.26 -0.86
C ALA A 58 2.41 5.53 -0.32
N ALA A 59 1.23 5.82 -0.82
CA ALA A 59 0.48 7.01 -0.43
C ALA A 59 -1.03 6.81 -0.48
N GLY A 60 -1.73 7.32 0.56
CA GLY A 60 -3.18 7.30 0.65
C GLY A 60 -3.81 8.65 0.97
N GLY A 61 -3.00 9.70 1.22
CA GLY A 61 -3.47 11.06 1.46
C GLY A 61 -2.88 12.04 0.45
N SER A 62 -3.54 13.19 0.24
CA SER A 62 -3.19 14.15 -0.80
C SER A 62 -1.73 14.61 -0.77
N LYS A 63 -1.20 15.01 0.39
CA LYS A 63 0.20 15.44 0.53
C LYS A 63 1.20 14.32 0.19
N ALA A 64 0.92 13.08 0.63
CA ALA A 64 1.78 11.93 0.36
C ALA A 64 1.76 11.57 -1.13
N VAL A 65 0.61 11.67 -1.80
CA VAL A 65 0.46 11.43 -3.23
C VAL A 65 1.19 12.49 -4.06
N GLU A 66 1.09 13.76 -3.67
CA GLU A 66 1.87 14.84 -4.29
C GLU A 66 3.38 14.62 -4.12
N LEU A 67 3.81 14.20 -2.92
CA LEU A 67 5.20 13.82 -2.71
C LEU A 67 5.61 12.65 -3.60
N ALA A 68 4.78 11.58 -3.68
CA ALA A 68 5.01 10.44 -4.55
C ALA A 68 5.21 10.87 -6.03
N GLY A 69 4.40 11.82 -6.51
CA GLY A 69 4.53 12.38 -7.85
C GLY A 69 5.88 13.07 -8.08
N ARG A 70 6.37 13.83 -7.08
CA ARG A 70 7.65 14.54 -7.19
C ARG A 70 8.86 13.62 -7.11
N ILE A 71 8.91 12.77 -6.09
CA ILE A 71 10.13 12.00 -5.78
C ILE A 71 10.08 10.54 -6.20
N GLY A 72 8.90 9.94 -6.36
CA GLY A 72 8.75 8.52 -6.70
C GLY A 72 8.96 8.24 -8.18
N ASP A 73 9.32 7.00 -8.47
CA ASP A 73 9.31 6.43 -9.82
C ASP A 73 7.96 5.74 -10.12
N GLY A 74 7.07 5.66 -9.12
CA GLY A 74 5.70 5.19 -9.21
C GLY A 74 4.95 5.39 -7.89
N LEU A 75 3.63 5.15 -7.93
CA LEU A 75 2.71 5.24 -6.80
C LEU A 75 2.23 3.86 -6.39
N VAL A 76 2.08 3.63 -5.08
CA VAL A 76 1.36 2.48 -4.51
C VAL A 76 0.23 2.99 -3.63
N SER A 77 -0.98 2.44 -3.79
CA SER A 77 -2.13 2.82 -2.96
C SER A 77 -2.98 1.62 -2.54
N LEU A 78 -3.70 1.79 -1.43
CA LEU A 78 -4.62 0.78 -0.86
C LEU A 78 -6.10 1.14 -1.11
N ALA A 79 -6.38 2.27 -1.75
CA ALA A 79 -7.75 2.74 -1.96
C ALA A 79 -7.92 3.36 -3.36
N PRO A 80 -9.07 3.11 -4.04
CA PRO A 80 -9.41 3.71 -5.32
C PRO A 80 -9.99 5.13 -5.08
N ALA A 81 -9.21 6.02 -4.44
CA ALA A 81 -9.70 7.33 -4.06
C ALA A 81 -9.72 8.29 -5.25
N GLU A 82 -10.90 8.86 -5.52
CA GLU A 82 -11.07 9.90 -6.56
C GLU A 82 -10.15 11.11 -6.30
N GLY A 83 -9.61 11.68 -7.37
CA GLY A 83 -8.76 12.88 -7.33
C GLY A 83 -7.34 12.65 -6.82
N LEU A 84 -6.99 11.49 -6.25
CA LEU A 84 -5.61 11.22 -5.83
C LEU A 84 -4.68 11.05 -7.02
N LEU A 85 -5.10 10.34 -8.05
CA LEU A 85 -4.28 10.14 -9.25
C LEU A 85 -4.10 11.44 -10.06
N GLU A 86 -5.10 12.33 -10.06
CA GLU A 86 -4.95 13.66 -10.65
C GLU A 86 -3.85 14.46 -9.94
N ARG A 87 -3.85 14.47 -8.61
CA ARG A 87 -2.79 15.13 -7.81
C ARG A 87 -1.42 14.52 -8.03
N PHE A 88 -1.35 13.19 -8.17
CA PHE A 88 -0.11 12.50 -8.53
C PHE A 88 0.42 12.99 -9.87
N ASP A 89 -0.45 13.08 -10.88
CA ASP A 89 -0.10 13.54 -12.22
C ASP A 89 0.37 15.01 -12.24
N GLU A 90 -0.38 15.89 -11.55
CA GLU A 90 -0.05 17.31 -11.43
C GLU A 90 1.29 17.55 -10.71
N ALA A 91 1.63 16.66 -9.77
CA ALA A 91 2.90 16.73 -9.03
C ALA A 91 4.10 16.10 -9.78
N GLY A 92 3.93 15.68 -11.03
CA GLY A 92 5.00 15.09 -11.86
C GLY A 92 4.96 13.57 -11.97
N GLY A 93 3.84 12.95 -11.59
CA GLY A 93 3.61 11.51 -11.67
C GLY A 93 3.07 11.03 -13.02
N ARG A 94 2.74 11.94 -13.94
CA ARG A 94 2.18 11.58 -15.26
C ARG A 94 3.08 10.62 -16.02
N GLY A 95 2.53 9.46 -16.41
CA GLY A 95 3.25 8.41 -17.13
C GLY A 95 4.09 7.50 -16.24
N LYS A 96 4.13 7.72 -14.92
CA LYS A 96 4.73 6.79 -13.97
C LYS A 96 3.71 5.69 -13.60
N PRO A 97 4.17 4.45 -13.31
CA PRO A 97 3.29 3.34 -12.97
C PRO A 97 2.53 3.57 -11.66
N ARG A 98 1.30 3.08 -11.62
CA ARG A 98 0.35 3.21 -10.51
C ARG A 98 -0.08 1.83 -10.07
N TYR A 99 0.35 1.46 -8.88
CA TYR A 99 0.08 0.16 -8.29
C TYR A 99 -1.02 0.26 -7.25
N ALA A 100 -1.88 -0.76 -7.20
CA ALA A 100 -2.87 -0.91 -6.14
C ALA A 100 -2.76 -2.28 -5.47
N GLU A 101 -2.87 -2.29 -4.13
CA GLU A 101 -3.10 -3.50 -3.37
C GLU A 101 -4.60 -3.65 -3.13
N VAL A 102 -5.14 -4.80 -3.50
CA VAL A 102 -6.54 -5.14 -3.30
C VAL A 102 -6.64 -6.28 -2.30
N ASN A 103 -7.18 -5.96 -1.12
CA ASN A 103 -7.39 -6.96 -0.07
C ASN A 103 -8.60 -7.84 -0.39
N VAL A 104 -8.41 -9.15 -0.29
CA VAL A 104 -9.43 -10.16 -0.55
C VAL A 104 -9.35 -11.30 0.47
N CYS A 105 -10.45 -11.98 0.69
CA CYS A 105 -10.48 -13.17 1.52
C CYS A 105 -11.31 -14.26 0.84
N TRP A 106 -10.63 -15.11 0.09
CA TRP A 106 -11.25 -16.27 -0.52
C TRP A 106 -11.34 -17.44 0.46
N ALA A 107 -12.49 -18.07 0.49
CA ALA A 107 -12.74 -19.40 1.02
C ALA A 107 -13.90 -20.03 0.24
N ALA A 108 -14.07 -21.36 0.30
CA ALA A 108 -15.17 -22.05 -0.38
C ALA A 108 -16.55 -21.70 0.19
N ASP A 109 -16.60 -21.28 1.44
CA ASP A 109 -17.80 -20.79 2.13
C ASP A 109 -17.69 -19.29 2.38
N GLU A 110 -18.71 -18.52 2.01
CA GLU A 110 -18.71 -17.05 2.12
C GLU A 110 -18.68 -16.59 3.57
N ASP A 111 -19.46 -17.23 4.45
CA ASP A 111 -19.50 -16.86 5.86
C ASP A 111 -18.17 -17.15 6.57
N GLU A 112 -17.49 -18.22 6.18
CA GLU A 112 -16.14 -18.51 6.66
C GLU A 112 -15.15 -17.43 6.18
N ALA A 113 -15.22 -17.03 4.92
CA ALA A 113 -14.36 -15.97 4.38
C ALA A 113 -14.56 -14.65 5.13
N ARG A 114 -15.80 -14.24 5.35
CA ARG A 114 -16.17 -13.02 6.10
C ARG A 114 -15.66 -13.04 7.55
N ARG A 115 -15.89 -14.15 8.26
CA ARG A 115 -15.38 -14.33 9.62
C ARG A 115 -13.85 -14.32 9.67
N THR A 116 -13.21 -14.92 8.67
CA THR A 116 -11.76 -14.98 8.57
C THR A 116 -11.18 -13.59 8.29
N ALA A 117 -11.74 -12.84 7.33
CA ALA A 117 -11.34 -11.47 7.06
C ALA A 117 -11.45 -10.59 8.30
N HIS A 118 -12.61 -10.62 9.00
CA HIS A 118 -12.81 -9.87 10.22
C HIS A 118 -11.84 -10.25 11.33
N ARG A 119 -11.56 -11.53 11.53
CA ARG A 119 -10.63 -12.01 12.57
C ARG A 119 -9.18 -11.65 12.29
N LEU A 120 -8.73 -11.75 11.03
CA LEU A 120 -7.31 -11.58 10.65
C LEU A 120 -6.99 -10.16 10.19
N TRP A 121 -7.97 -9.43 9.66
CA TRP A 121 -7.77 -8.11 9.05
C TRP A 121 -8.82 -7.06 9.47
N PRO A 122 -9.15 -6.95 10.78
CA PRO A 122 -10.15 -5.98 11.24
C PRO A 122 -9.76 -4.53 10.93
N ILE A 123 -8.46 -4.27 10.70
CA ILE A 123 -7.95 -2.95 10.33
C ILE A 123 -8.62 -2.40 9.05
N ALA A 124 -9.08 -3.26 8.14
CA ALA A 124 -9.80 -2.85 6.94
C ALA A 124 -11.13 -2.14 7.24
N GLY A 125 -11.75 -2.43 8.40
CA GLY A 125 -12.97 -1.76 8.84
C GLY A 125 -12.73 -0.49 9.69
N MET A 126 -11.47 -0.15 10.00
CA MET A 126 -11.14 1.06 10.75
C MET A 126 -11.19 2.28 9.84
N LYS A 127 -11.97 3.30 10.22
CA LYS A 127 -12.16 4.51 9.41
C LYS A 127 -11.13 5.61 9.76
N GLY A 128 -10.77 6.40 8.76
CA GLY A 128 -9.90 7.55 8.91
C GLY A 128 -8.43 7.16 9.17
N GLN A 129 -7.74 7.98 9.97
CA GLN A 129 -6.31 7.82 10.25
C GLN A 129 -6.01 7.05 11.54
N LEU A 130 -7.04 6.50 12.20
CA LEU A 130 -6.89 5.85 13.50
C LEU A 130 -5.80 4.76 13.49
N SER A 131 -5.76 3.94 12.45
CA SER A 131 -4.76 2.87 12.31
C SER A 131 -3.32 3.37 12.16
N GLN A 132 -3.11 4.65 11.83
CA GLN A 132 -1.77 5.25 11.71
C GLN A 132 -1.30 5.94 13.00
N GLU A 133 -2.22 6.23 13.90
CA GLU A 133 -1.96 7.01 15.10
C GLU A 133 -1.92 6.17 16.40
N LEU A 134 -2.34 4.89 16.34
CA LEU A 134 -2.31 4.01 17.50
C LEU A 134 -0.88 3.64 17.88
N PRO A 135 -0.42 3.97 19.13
CA PRO A 135 1.00 3.91 19.48
C PRO A 135 1.51 2.51 19.85
N VAL A 136 0.62 1.58 20.20
CA VAL A 136 1.01 0.23 20.66
C VAL A 136 0.04 -0.86 20.17
N PRO A 137 0.51 -2.10 19.97
CA PRO A 137 -0.31 -3.20 19.46
C PRO A 137 -1.60 -3.48 20.24
N SER A 138 -1.58 -3.31 21.57
CA SER A 138 -2.77 -3.52 22.41
C SER A 138 -3.90 -2.52 22.08
N HIS A 139 -3.58 -1.30 21.66
CA HIS A 139 -4.59 -0.34 21.21
C HIS A 139 -5.24 -0.76 19.90
N PHE A 140 -4.47 -1.37 18.98
CA PHE A 140 -5.05 -1.98 17.77
C PHE A 140 -6.02 -3.10 18.12
N SER A 141 -5.66 -3.99 19.06
CA SER A 141 -6.55 -5.06 19.51
C SER A 141 -7.85 -4.50 20.09
N GLN A 142 -7.77 -3.47 20.94
CA GLN A 142 -8.96 -2.83 21.53
C GLN A 142 -9.82 -2.11 20.46
N ALA A 143 -9.19 -1.41 19.52
CA ALA A 143 -9.92 -0.77 18.41
C ALA A 143 -10.60 -1.82 17.51
N ALA A 144 -9.94 -2.95 17.25
CA ALA A 144 -10.48 -4.05 16.47
C ALA A 144 -11.76 -4.67 17.06
N GLU A 145 -11.89 -4.67 18.40
CA GLU A 145 -13.10 -5.18 19.08
C GLU A 145 -14.37 -4.37 18.73
N THR A 146 -14.22 -3.14 18.26
CA THR A 146 -15.34 -2.26 17.86
C THR A 146 -15.72 -2.38 16.38
N VAL A 147 -14.89 -3.05 15.57
CA VAL A 147 -15.11 -3.25 14.14
C VAL A 147 -16.07 -4.40 13.91
N ARG A 148 -17.10 -4.19 13.10
CA ARG A 148 -18.06 -5.23 12.73
C ARG A 148 -17.61 -5.95 11.45
N VAL A 149 -18.14 -7.15 11.24
CA VAL A 149 -17.89 -7.91 10.00
C VAL A 149 -18.28 -7.09 8.77
N GLU A 150 -19.42 -6.39 8.83
CA GLU A 150 -19.94 -5.55 7.76
C GLU A 150 -18.97 -4.43 7.38
N ASP A 151 -18.28 -3.82 8.35
CA ASP A 151 -17.33 -2.75 8.10
C ASP A 151 -16.08 -3.25 7.33
N VAL A 152 -15.67 -4.51 7.56
CA VAL A 152 -14.56 -5.14 6.84
C VAL A 152 -14.93 -5.50 5.40
N VAL A 153 -16.11 -6.09 5.19
CA VAL A 153 -16.55 -6.54 3.86
C VAL A 153 -16.96 -5.40 2.92
N GLU A 154 -17.07 -4.16 3.42
CA GLU A 154 -17.20 -2.98 2.55
C GLU A 154 -15.98 -2.79 1.63
N THR A 155 -14.79 -3.21 2.09
CA THR A 155 -13.51 -2.99 1.39
C THR A 155 -12.82 -4.27 0.97
N VAL A 156 -13.15 -5.41 1.59
CA VAL A 156 -12.55 -6.72 1.32
C VAL A 156 -13.56 -7.60 0.61
N ALA A 157 -13.28 -8.03 -0.62
CA ALA A 157 -14.09 -9.01 -1.31
C ALA A 157 -13.91 -10.40 -0.64
N CYS A 158 -15.02 -10.98 -0.15
CA CYS A 158 -15.01 -12.23 0.61
C CYS A 158 -15.81 -13.32 -0.10
N GLY A 159 -15.33 -14.57 -0.01
CA GLY A 159 -16.07 -15.75 -0.46
C GLY A 159 -15.71 -16.25 -1.86
N PRO A 160 -16.51 -17.20 -2.39
CA PRO A 160 -16.23 -17.88 -3.65
C PRO A 160 -16.87 -17.22 -4.88
N ASP A 161 -17.60 -16.10 -4.73
CA ASP A 161 -18.22 -15.43 -5.87
C ASP A 161 -17.18 -14.64 -6.67
N PRO A 162 -16.83 -15.06 -7.92
CA PRO A 162 -15.87 -14.33 -8.72
C PRO A 162 -16.34 -12.92 -9.11
N GLY A 163 -17.66 -12.69 -9.15
CA GLY A 163 -18.24 -11.39 -9.46
C GLY A 163 -17.81 -10.33 -8.45
N ALA A 164 -17.88 -10.64 -7.15
CA ALA A 164 -17.47 -9.75 -6.07
C ALA A 164 -15.99 -9.35 -6.15
N HIS A 165 -15.10 -10.32 -6.44
CA HIS A 165 -13.66 -10.08 -6.60
C HIS A 165 -13.35 -9.21 -7.83
N ILE A 166 -14.01 -9.48 -8.95
CA ILE A 166 -13.85 -8.71 -10.20
C ILE A 166 -14.35 -7.27 -10.01
N GLU A 167 -15.52 -7.10 -9.40
CA GLU A 167 -16.08 -5.77 -9.14
C GLU A 167 -15.16 -4.95 -8.22
N ASN A 168 -14.62 -5.57 -7.17
CA ASN A 168 -13.67 -4.91 -6.29
C ASN A 168 -12.39 -4.47 -7.03
N ALA A 169 -11.82 -5.35 -7.87
CA ALA A 169 -10.65 -5.02 -8.70
C ALA A 169 -10.94 -3.91 -9.70
N LYS A 170 -12.11 -3.92 -10.34
CA LYS A 170 -12.52 -2.91 -11.32
C LYS A 170 -12.58 -1.51 -10.74
N LYS A 171 -12.94 -1.33 -9.46
CA LYS A 171 -12.91 -0.02 -8.81
C LYS A 171 -11.53 0.65 -8.93
N PHE A 172 -10.46 -0.12 -8.84
CA PHE A 172 -9.09 0.38 -8.99
C PHE A 172 -8.71 0.60 -10.46
N LEU A 173 -9.05 -0.34 -11.34
CA LEU A 173 -8.79 -0.20 -12.78
C LEU A 173 -9.52 1.02 -13.36
N ASP A 174 -10.79 1.20 -13.02
CA ASP A 174 -11.63 2.33 -13.46
C ASP A 174 -11.13 3.66 -12.86
N ALA A 175 -10.53 3.64 -11.68
CA ALA A 175 -9.86 4.80 -11.09
C ALA A 175 -8.55 5.15 -11.80
N GLY A 176 -7.97 4.25 -12.63
CA GLY A 176 -6.77 4.51 -13.43
C GLY A 176 -5.48 3.91 -12.88
N TYR A 177 -5.56 2.88 -12.05
CA TYR A 177 -4.38 2.10 -11.66
C TYR A 177 -3.98 1.13 -12.78
N ASP A 178 -2.67 1.02 -13.05
CA ASP A 178 -2.13 0.20 -14.15
C ASP A 178 -1.85 -1.24 -13.71
N HIS A 179 -1.54 -1.41 -12.44
CA HIS A 179 -1.13 -2.69 -11.84
C HIS A 179 -1.91 -2.95 -10.57
N ILE A 180 -2.44 -4.16 -10.44
CA ILE A 180 -3.13 -4.62 -9.24
C ILE A 180 -2.46 -5.89 -8.74
N TRP A 181 -2.16 -5.95 -7.44
CA TRP A 181 -1.88 -7.22 -6.77
C TRP A 181 -2.95 -7.50 -5.73
N PHE A 182 -3.25 -8.78 -5.58
CA PHE A 182 -4.24 -9.24 -4.63
C PHE A 182 -3.58 -9.78 -3.38
N HIS A 183 -3.98 -9.25 -2.22
CA HIS A 183 -3.55 -9.74 -0.92
C HIS A 183 -4.63 -10.68 -0.35
N GLN A 184 -4.37 -11.99 -0.41
CA GLN A 184 -5.23 -13.01 0.19
C GLN A 184 -5.02 -13.05 1.70
N ILE A 185 -6.06 -12.67 2.46
CA ILE A 185 -6.06 -12.65 3.92
C ILE A 185 -6.22 -14.06 4.50
N GLY A 186 -7.01 -14.91 3.83
CA GLY A 186 -7.31 -16.25 4.28
C GLY A 186 -6.13 -17.23 4.20
N PRO A 187 -6.13 -18.32 4.97
CA PRO A 187 -5.02 -19.27 5.02
C PRO A 187 -4.94 -20.19 3.80
N ASP A 188 -6.05 -20.41 3.09
CA ASP A 188 -6.08 -21.29 1.91
C ASP A 188 -5.52 -20.59 0.67
N GLN A 189 -4.21 -20.60 0.56
CA GLN A 189 -3.50 -19.97 -0.57
C GLN A 189 -3.64 -20.80 -1.85
N GLU A 190 -3.62 -22.13 -1.77
CA GLU A 190 -3.73 -22.99 -2.93
C GLU A 190 -5.12 -22.88 -3.59
N GLY A 191 -6.18 -22.93 -2.78
CA GLY A 191 -7.55 -22.71 -3.24
C GLY A 191 -7.74 -21.32 -3.85
N PHE A 192 -7.19 -20.29 -3.22
CA PHE A 192 -7.20 -18.93 -3.73
C PHE A 192 -6.52 -18.80 -5.10
N PHE A 193 -5.31 -19.32 -5.26
CA PHE A 193 -4.61 -19.26 -6.56
C PHE A 193 -5.38 -19.99 -7.64
N GLY A 194 -5.89 -21.21 -7.35
CA GLY A 194 -6.70 -21.97 -8.30
C GLY A 194 -8.01 -21.27 -8.68
N PHE A 195 -8.67 -20.58 -7.75
CA PHE A 195 -9.86 -19.79 -8.01
C PHE A 195 -9.55 -18.56 -8.89
N TYR A 196 -8.50 -17.82 -8.54
CA TYR A 196 -8.12 -16.63 -9.30
C TYR A 196 -7.68 -16.96 -10.72
N GLU A 197 -6.89 -17.97 -10.92
CA GLU A 197 -6.42 -18.43 -12.24
C GLU A 197 -7.59 -18.77 -13.17
N ARG A 198 -8.61 -19.46 -12.66
CA ARG A 198 -9.72 -19.95 -13.48
C ARG A 198 -10.86 -18.95 -13.63
N GLU A 199 -11.20 -18.21 -12.57
CA GLU A 199 -12.47 -17.49 -12.50
C GLU A 199 -12.32 -15.97 -12.49
N VAL A 200 -11.21 -15.42 -11.99
CA VAL A 200 -11.05 -13.98 -11.80
C VAL A 200 -10.14 -13.34 -12.86
N LEU A 201 -8.89 -13.80 -12.95
CA LEU A 201 -7.88 -13.19 -13.84
C LEU A 201 -8.27 -13.19 -15.32
N PRO A 202 -8.92 -14.24 -15.89
CA PRO A 202 -9.33 -14.21 -17.30
C PRO A 202 -10.37 -13.14 -17.61
N ARG A 203 -11.12 -12.65 -16.60
CA ARG A 203 -12.20 -11.66 -16.74
C ARG A 203 -11.76 -10.23 -16.41
N LEU A 204 -10.50 -10.05 -15.98
CA LEU A 204 -9.88 -8.73 -15.72
C LEU A 204 -9.00 -8.23 -16.88
N ARG A 205 -8.87 -9.04 -17.91
CA ARG A 205 -8.09 -8.73 -19.14
C ARG A 205 -8.92 -7.93 -20.13
#